data_c8189005a6211dd2e55b6dca8fad5bc9
#
_entry.id   c8189005a6211dd2e55b6dca8fad5bc9
#
_cell.length_a   1.000
_cell.length_b   1.000
_cell.length_c   1.000
_cell.angle_alpha   90.00
_cell.angle_beta   90.00
_cell.angle_gamma   90.00
#
_symmetry.space_group_name_H-M   'P 1'
#
loop_
_entity.id
_entity.type
_entity.pdbx_description
1 polymer ?
#
loop_
_entity_poly.entity_id
_entity_poly.type
_entity_poly.pdbx_seq_one_letter_code
_entity_poly.pdbx_strand_id
1 'polypeptide(L)'
;MPRTSSPRDERYLLPDLLDATAAVAQRFLHGLEQRPVQPGALTLPPATLPELGHGSQSVLERLEQTVLPMLTASAGPRYLGFVTGGATPAALCGDWLTAAVDNNASDASSAAAVLLEQQAIAMLCDLLALPAATAGWFVTGATMANVVGFATGRQWLGEQRGVDVAEHGATALPRLRLLSGTPHSSALKAAAMLGIGRAAIQRVATIGDSEAIDIAALSTALRESDAPTIIIANAGTVTTTAFDDIDAMATLAQKHGAWLHVDGAFGLFALLLPTHASRLKGLCRADSICGDAHKWLNVPYDCGFALTRHAEVQARVFRNSANYFFESGTLPDPFHFGPENSRRLRALPVWATLLAYGRSGIGDVIAECCACAASLGAWITAHPDLELLAPVSLNVVAFRLGDAVVAGRDEIDVTRRFLTAVAASGDLFLTPGALAGRCGVRAAFSNWRTAVGDDLPLIQRGIESGVAAIRGS
;
A
#
# COMPACT_ATOMS: atom_id res chain seq x y z
N MET A 1 26.47 35.23 -16.92
CA MET A 1 25.73 34.19 -16.16
C MET A 1 25.21 34.85 -14.91
N PRO A 2 23.92 34.77 -14.58
CA PRO A 2 23.43 35.30 -13.31
C PRO A 2 24.08 34.49 -12.20
N ARG A 3 24.59 35.16 -11.24
CA ARG A 3 25.21 34.61 -10.05
C ARG A 3 24.15 33.85 -9.26
N THR A 4 24.52 32.68 -8.79
CA THR A 4 23.96 31.92 -7.70
C THR A 4 22.84 32.58 -6.98
N SER A 5 21.67 32.07 -7.22
CA SER A 5 20.49 32.46 -6.52
C SER A 5 20.49 31.87 -5.12
N SER A 6 20.45 32.72 -4.13
CA SER A 6 19.97 32.27 -2.84
C SER A 6 18.44 32.07 -2.92
N PRO A 7 17.83 31.23 -2.07
CA PRO A 7 16.37 31.11 -2.05
C PRO A 7 15.66 32.46 -1.84
N ARG A 8 16.33 33.43 -1.22
CA ARG A 8 15.80 34.79 -1.03
C ARG A 8 15.71 35.57 -2.33
N ASP A 9 16.66 35.36 -3.23
CA ASP A 9 16.71 36.06 -4.52
C ASP A 9 15.65 35.50 -5.48
N GLU A 10 15.30 34.22 -5.33
CA GLU A 10 14.34 33.52 -6.18
C GLU A 10 12.86 33.68 -5.75
N ARG A 11 12.58 34.29 -4.60
CA ARG A 11 11.20 34.42 -4.10
C ARG A 11 10.25 35.10 -5.10
N TYR A 12 10.74 36.03 -5.90
CA TYR A 12 9.94 36.74 -6.91
C TYR A 12 9.76 35.94 -8.20
N LEU A 13 10.56 34.90 -8.41
CA LEU A 13 10.47 33.99 -9.55
C LEU A 13 9.51 32.80 -9.27
N LEU A 14 9.03 32.67 -8.04
CA LEU A 14 8.21 31.52 -7.63
C LEU A 14 6.98 31.32 -8.51
N PRO A 15 6.16 32.34 -8.89
CA PRO A 15 5.03 32.14 -9.79
C PRO A 15 5.45 31.54 -11.13
N ASP A 16 6.48 32.10 -11.77
CA ASP A 16 6.96 31.64 -13.08
C ASP A 16 7.54 30.20 -12.99
N LEU A 17 8.22 29.88 -11.88
CA LEU A 17 8.72 28.52 -11.63
C LEU A 17 7.60 27.51 -11.42
N LEU A 18 6.51 27.88 -10.74
CA LEU A 18 5.34 27.04 -10.59
C LEU A 18 4.66 26.77 -11.93
N ASP A 19 4.49 27.79 -12.77
CA ASP A 19 3.92 27.64 -14.10
C ASP A 19 4.80 26.74 -14.98
N ALA A 20 6.11 26.95 -14.97
CA ALA A 20 7.07 26.09 -15.68
C ALA A 20 7.04 24.65 -15.18
N THR A 21 6.97 24.45 -13.85
CA THR A 21 6.85 23.11 -13.25
C THR A 21 5.54 22.43 -13.66
N ALA A 22 4.43 23.15 -13.67
CA ALA A 22 3.16 22.63 -14.12
C ALA A 22 3.23 22.20 -15.60
N ALA A 23 3.87 22.99 -16.46
CA ALA A 23 4.05 22.65 -17.86
C ALA A 23 4.91 21.39 -18.05
N VAL A 24 5.98 21.22 -17.28
CA VAL A 24 6.82 20.00 -17.28
C VAL A 24 6.00 18.79 -16.84
N ALA A 25 5.25 18.90 -15.74
CA ALA A 25 4.42 17.83 -15.24
C ALA A 25 3.30 17.43 -16.23
N GLN A 26 2.68 18.40 -16.89
CA GLN A 26 1.69 18.15 -17.94
C GLN A 26 2.29 17.36 -19.11
N ARG A 27 3.47 17.75 -19.61
CA ARG A 27 4.17 17.00 -20.68
C ARG A 27 4.49 15.58 -20.25
N PHE A 28 4.95 15.39 -19.02
CA PHE A 28 5.21 14.05 -18.46
C PHE A 28 3.95 13.18 -18.42
N LEU A 29 2.84 13.72 -17.90
CA LEU A 29 1.58 13.00 -17.75
C LEU A 29 0.90 12.68 -19.10
N HIS A 30 0.95 13.59 -20.07
CA HIS A 30 0.45 13.34 -21.43
C HIS A 30 1.28 12.28 -22.16
N GLY A 31 2.56 12.19 -21.88
CA GLY A 31 3.46 11.19 -22.48
C GLY A 31 3.44 9.82 -21.84
N LEU A 32 2.69 9.58 -20.75
CA LEU A 32 2.76 8.33 -19.98
C LEU A 32 2.44 7.08 -20.81
N GLU A 33 1.47 7.15 -21.70
CA GLU A 33 1.03 6.01 -22.51
C GLU A 33 2.03 5.64 -23.63
N GLN A 34 2.83 6.58 -24.07
CA GLN A 34 3.84 6.39 -25.13
C GLN A 34 5.23 6.11 -24.57
N ARG A 35 5.45 6.33 -23.27
CA ARG A 35 6.74 6.07 -22.63
C ARG A 35 6.95 4.57 -22.39
N PRO A 36 8.21 4.09 -22.53
CA PRO A 36 8.55 2.79 -21.98
C PRO A 36 8.20 2.74 -20.50
N VAL A 37 7.51 1.67 -20.06
CA VAL A 37 7.08 1.54 -18.67
C VAL A 37 8.30 1.48 -17.75
N GLN A 38 9.35 0.79 -18.17
CA GLN A 38 10.64 0.79 -17.48
C GLN A 38 11.72 1.25 -18.45
N PRO A 39 12.42 2.33 -18.18
CA PRO A 39 13.54 2.74 -18.99
C PRO A 39 14.68 1.71 -18.89
N GLY A 40 15.50 1.61 -19.92
CA GLY A 40 16.66 0.72 -19.96
C GLY A 40 17.69 1.02 -18.86
N ALA A 41 18.81 0.31 -18.90
CA ALA A 41 19.90 0.50 -17.92
C ALA A 41 20.39 1.94 -17.90
N LEU A 42 20.29 2.57 -16.71
CA LEU A 42 20.59 3.99 -16.51
C LEU A 42 21.70 4.14 -15.49
N THR A 43 22.57 5.08 -15.74
CA THR A 43 23.59 5.52 -14.77
C THR A 43 23.45 7.01 -14.55
N LEU A 44 23.17 7.41 -13.30
CA LEU A 44 23.38 8.79 -12.88
C LEU A 44 24.85 8.91 -12.45
N PRO A 45 25.61 9.85 -13.02
CA PRO A 45 26.98 10.08 -12.58
C PRO A 45 26.99 10.51 -11.10
N PRO A 46 28.02 10.18 -10.33
CA PRO A 46 28.18 10.69 -8.98
C PRO A 46 28.08 12.22 -8.99
N ALA A 47 27.31 12.76 -8.05
CA ALA A 47 27.16 14.20 -7.90
C ALA A 47 27.94 14.67 -6.68
N THR A 48 28.68 15.76 -6.81
CA THR A 48 29.26 16.52 -5.71
C THR A 48 28.41 17.75 -5.46
N LEU A 49 28.29 18.16 -4.20
CA LEU A 49 27.61 19.41 -3.88
C LEU A 49 28.38 20.57 -4.53
N PRO A 50 27.75 21.36 -5.41
CA PRO A 50 28.43 22.50 -6.01
C PRO A 50 28.64 23.60 -4.96
N GLU A 51 29.79 24.28 -5.03
CA GLU A 51 30.08 25.45 -4.20
C GLU A 51 29.09 26.59 -4.48
N LEU A 52 28.71 26.75 -5.73
CA LEU A 52 27.73 27.72 -6.17
C LEU A 52 26.54 27.01 -6.80
N GLY A 53 25.31 27.27 -6.28
CA GLY A 53 24.08 26.68 -6.79
C GLY A 53 23.80 27.03 -8.26
N HIS A 54 23.05 26.20 -8.95
CA HIS A 54 22.71 26.38 -10.37
C HIS A 54 21.44 27.22 -10.58
N GLY A 55 20.67 27.50 -9.51
CA GLY A 55 19.37 28.14 -9.58
C GLY A 55 18.24 27.20 -9.96
N SER A 56 17.03 27.49 -9.47
CA SER A 56 15.86 26.61 -9.57
C SER A 56 15.44 26.35 -11.02
N GLN A 57 15.51 27.35 -11.88
CA GLN A 57 15.17 27.23 -13.31
C GLN A 57 16.09 26.21 -14.00
N SER A 58 17.39 26.31 -13.81
CA SER A 58 18.36 25.37 -14.41
C SER A 58 18.22 23.95 -13.86
N VAL A 59 17.86 23.82 -12.58
CA VAL A 59 17.57 22.53 -11.96
C VAL A 59 16.29 21.92 -12.59
N LEU A 60 15.22 22.70 -12.78
CA LEU A 60 13.99 22.25 -13.44
C LEU A 60 14.26 21.75 -14.86
N GLU A 61 15.04 22.49 -15.64
CA GLU A 61 15.45 22.09 -17.00
C GLU A 61 16.24 20.77 -16.98
N ARG A 62 17.16 20.61 -16.03
CA ARG A 62 17.91 19.36 -15.86
C ARG A 62 17.02 18.20 -15.43
N LEU A 63 16.05 18.43 -14.53
CA LEU A 63 15.06 17.43 -14.17
C LEU A 63 14.29 16.96 -15.39
N GLU A 64 13.76 17.88 -16.19
CA GLU A 64 13.00 17.54 -17.40
C GLU A 64 13.84 16.78 -18.44
N GLN A 65 15.05 17.27 -18.75
CA GLN A 65 15.87 16.74 -19.84
C GLN A 65 16.62 15.46 -19.47
N THR A 66 16.98 15.30 -18.19
CA THR A 66 17.88 14.23 -17.77
C THR A 66 17.21 13.24 -16.83
N VAL A 67 16.50 13.71 -15.79
CA VAL A 67 16.00 12.85 -14.71
C VAL A 67 14.66 12.21 -15.07
N LEU A 68 13.67 13.00 -15.53
CA LEU A 68 12.34 12.48 -15.85
C LEU A 68 12.35 11.38 -16.92
N PRO A 69 13.20 11.42 -17.98
CA PRO A 69 13.31 10.32 -18.93
C PRO A 69 13.80 9.00 -18.30
N MET A 70 14.52 9.10 -17.18
CA MET A 70 15.06 7.94 -16.48
C MET A 70 14.08 7.32 -15.49
N LEU A 71 13.01 8.02 -15.10
CA LEU A 71 12.05 7.53 -14.13
C LEU A 71 11.11 6.52 -14.77
N THR A 72 10.81 5.45 -14.01
CA THR A 72 9.79 4.47 -14.37
C THR A 72 8.43 5.15 -14.52
N ALA A 73 7.68 4.79 -15.55
CA ALA A 73 6.32 5.30 -15.79
C ALA A 73 5.29 4.64 -14.86
N SER A 74 5.57 4.61 -13.55
CA SER A 74 4.74 3.91 -12.55
C SER A 74 3.35 4.51 -12.36
N ALA A 75 3.14 5.76 -12.77
CA ALA A 75 1.82 6.39 -12.80
C ALA A 75 1.00 6.00 -14.04
N GLY A 76 1.60 5.29 -15.01
CA GLY A 76 0.96 4.86 -16.24
C GLY A 76 0.14 3.58 -16.12
N PRO A 77 -0.74 3.29 -17.11
CA PRO A 77 -1.72 2.20 -17.01
C PRO A 77 -1.12 0.80 -17.09
N ARG A 78 0.09 0.63 -17.63
CA ARG A 78 0.71 -0.68 -17.85
C ARG A 78 1.84 -1.02 -16.89
N TYR A 79 1.98 -0.24 -15.81
CA TYR A 79 2.83 -0.60 -14.68
C TYR A 79 2.04 -1.49 -13.72
N LEU A 80 2.08 -2.80 -13.96
CA LEU A 80 1.33 -3.80 -13.18
C LEU A 80 2.19 -4.47 -12.09
N GLY A 81 3.33 -3.87 -11.78
CA GLY A 81 4.19 -4.32 -10.70
C GLY A 81 3.71 -3.87 -9.32
N PHE A 82 3.96 -4.70 -8.31
CA PHE A 82 3.55 -4.46 -6.92
C PHE A 82 2.02 -4.31 -6.79
N VAL A 83 1.53 -3.25 -6.21
CA VAL A 83 0.16 -2.73 -6.28
C VAL A 83 0.28 -1.21 -6.30
N THR A 84 0.31 -0.62 -7.49
CA THR A 84 0.59 0.81 -7.69
C THR A 84 -0.59 1.48 -8.37
N GLY A 85 -1.23 2.43 -7.68
CA GLY A 85 -2.48 3.03 -8.15
C GLY A 85 -2.31 4.22 -9.10
N GLY A 86 -1.13 4.83 -9.18
CA GLY A 86 -0.99 6.14 -9.81
C GLY A 86 -1.67 7.23 -8.97
N ALA A 87 -1.98 8.36 -9.58
CA ALA A 87 -2.66 9.48 -8.92
C ALA A 87 -3.84 9.98 -9.76
N THR A 88 -5.03 10.03 -9.15
CA THR A 88 -6.19 10.65 -9.79
C THR A 88 -6.00 12.16 -9.93
N PRO A 89 -6.71 12.83 -10.86
CA PRO A 89 -6.61 14.29 -11.01
C PRO A 89 -6.85 15.05 -9.71
N ALA A 90 -7.90 14.71 -8.94
CA ALA A 90 -8.20 15.36 -7.67
C ALA A 90 -7.11 15.12 -6.63
N ALA A 91 -6.58 13.90 -6.55
CA ALA A 91 -5.48 13.56 -5.64
C ALA A 91 -4.20 14.34 -5.97
N LEU A 92 -3.86 14.45 -7.25
CA LEU A 92 -2.68 15.18 -7.69
C LEU A 92 -2.78 16.68 -7.36
N CYS A 93 -3.95 17.29 -7.62
CA CYS A 93 -4.21 18.68 -7.22
C CYS A 93 -4.09 18.86 -5.71
N GLY A 94 -4.68 17.96 -4.92
CA GLY A 94 -4.58 17.97 -3.46
C GLY A 94 -3.14 17.84 -2.98
N ASP A 95 -2.33 16.99 -3.61
CA ASP A 95 -0.93 16.79 -3.23
C ASP A 95 -0.03 18.00 -3.58
N TRP A 96 -0.27 18.64 -4.72
CA TRP A 96 0.43 19.88 -5.07
C TRP A 96 0.11 20.99 -4.09
N LEU A 97 -1.17 21.11 -3.70
CA LEU A 97 -1.57 22.06 -2.66
C LEU A 97 -0.97 21.71 -1.30
N THR A 98 -0.85 20.41 -0.97
CA THR A 98 -0.16 19.98 0.26
C THR A 98 1.28 20.48 0.31
N ALA A 99 1.99 20.42 -0.82
CA ALA A 99 3.35 20.95 -0.90
C ALA A 99 3.40 22.47 -0.80
N ALA A 100 2.42 23.16 -1.41
CA ALA A 100 2.39 24.63 -1.43
C ALA A 100 2.00 25.25 -0.07
N VAL A 101 1.04 24.64 0.66
CA VAL A 101 0.60 25.16 1.96
C VAL A 101 1.56 24.79 3.10
N ASP A 102 2.34 23.73 2.91
CA ASP A 102 3.38 23.25 3.84
C ASP A 102 2.93 23.17 5.30
N ASN A 103 1.70 22.71 5.54
CA ASN A 103 1.17 22.58 6.89
C ASN A 103 1.74 21.35 7.60
N ASN A 104 2.24 21.55 8.81
CA ASN A 104 2.54 20.46 9.72
C ASN A 104 1.22 19.99 10.38
N ALA A 105 0.70 18.85 9.95
CA ALA A 105 -0.56 18.29 10.46
C ALA A 105 -0.33 17.52 11.78
N SER A 106 0.22 18.19 12.80
CA SER A 106 0.64 17.55 14.05
C SER A 106 -0.23 17.90 15.26
N ASP A 107 -0.70 19.14 15.38
CA ASP A 107 -1.34 19.64 16.59
C ASP A 107 -2.42 20.71 16.32
N ALA A 108 -3.06 21.16 17.38
CA ALA A 108 -4.12 22.15 17.34
C ALA A 108 -3.70 23.52 16.78
N SER A 109 -2.39 23.83 16.69
CA SER A 109 -1.92 25.06 16.02
C SER A 109 -2.22 25.04 14.51
N SER A 110 -2.39 23.84 13.95
CA SER A 110 -2.82 23.58 12.57
C SER A 110 -4.29 23.09 12.52
N ALA A 111 -5.18 23.72 13.29
CA ALA A 111 -6.57 23.25 13.51
C ALA A 111 -7.32 22.85 12.24
N ALA A 112 -7.19 23.62 11.15
CA ALA A 112 -7.83 23.29 9.87
C ALA A 112 -7.28 21.98 9.27
N ALA A 113 -5.97 21.72 9.36
CA ALA A 113 -5.35 20.51 8.88
C ALA A 113 -5.79 19.28 9.70
N VAL A 114 -5.93 19.44 11.02
CA VAL A 114 -6.44 18.40 11.92
C VAL A 114 -7.90 18.06 11.61
N LEU A 115 -8.76 19.08 11.45
CA LEU A 115 -10.17 18.88 11.08
C LEU A 115 -10.32 18.21 9.72
N LEU A 116 -9.49 18.59 8.74
CA LEU A 116 -9.48 17.98 7.41
C LEU A 116 -9.08 16.50 7.49
N GLU A 117 -8.09 16.17 8.30
CA GLU A 117 -7.69 14.78 8.52
C GLU A 117 -8.81 13.96 9.18
N GLN A 118 -9.47 14.51 10.19
CA GLN A 118 -10.63 13.88 10.83
C GLN A 118 -11.75 13.63 9.84
N GLN A 119 -12.06 14.61 8.97
CA GLN A 119 -13.06 14.44 7.91
C GLN A 119 -12.66 13.35 6.90
N ALA A 120 -11.41 13.33 6.47
CA ALA A 120 -10.93 12.31 5.54
C ALA A 120 -11.01 10.90 6.15
N ILE A 121 -10.66 10.74 7.42
CA ILE A 121 -10.81 9.48 8.16
C ILE A 121 -12.28 9.10 8.31
N ALA A 122 -13.15 10.04 8.66
CA ALA A 122 -14.60 9.77 8.76
C ALA A 122 -15.18 9.28 7.43
N MET A 123 -14.82 9.93 6.32
CA MET A 123 -15.23 9.50 4.97
C MET A 123 -14.67 8.13 4.59
N LEU A 124 -13.41 7.81 4.97
CA LEU A 124 -12.85 6.48 4.77
C LEU A 124 -13.59 5.43 5.59
N CYS A 125 -13.90 5.72 6.86
CA CYS A 125 -14.68 4.82 7.70
C CYS A 125 -16.08 4.58 7.11
N ASP A 126 -16.74 5.61 6.63
CA ASP A 126 -18.02 5.46 5.93
C ASP A 126 -17.89 4.63 4.65
N LEU A 127 -16.87 4.91 3.83
CA LEU A 127 -16.58 4.14 2.61
C LEU A 127 -16.38 2.65 2.90
N LEU A 128 -15.72 2.33 4.02
CA LEU A 128 -15.39 0.96 4.46
C LEU A 128 -16.46 0.36 5.39
N ALA A 129 -17.61 1.00 5.54
CA ALA A 129 -18.70 0.56 6.41
C ALA A 129 -18.27 0.27 7.86
N LEU A 130 -17.35 1.06 8.39
CA LEU A 130 -16.85 0.96 9.76
C LEU A 130 -17.68 1.85 10.70
N PRO A 131 -17.74 1.52 12.00
CA PRO A 131 -18.43 2.35 13.00
C PRO A 131 -17.86 3.78 13.05
N ALA A 132 -18.73 4.78 13.26
CA ALA A 132 -18.33 6.18 13.36
C ALA A 132 -17.33 6.47 14.52
N ALA A 133 -17.27 5.59 15.50
CA ALA A 133 -16.32 5.68 16.61
C ALA A 133 -14.91 5.14 16.26
N THR A 134 -14.71 4.63 15.05
CA THR A 134 -13.39 4.18 14.58
C THR A 134 -12.47 5.39 14.42
N ALA A 135 -11.38 5.41 15.16
CA ALA A 135 -10.34 6.42 15.03
C ALA A 135 -9.33 6.03 13.93
N GLY A 136 -8.68 7.00 13.34
CA GLY A 136 -7.72 6.74 12.26
C GLY A 136 -6.68 7.82 12.11
N TRP A 137 -5.63 7.45 11.41
CA TRP A 137 -4.45 8.23 11.16
C TRP A 137 -3.84 7.95 9.80
N PHE A 138 -3.38 9.01 9.11
CA PHE A 138 -2.56 8.83 7.91
C PHE A 138 -1.10 8.66 8.29
N VAL A 139 -0.48 7.65 7.70
CA VAL A 139 0.92 7.26 7.86
C VAL A 139 1.58 7.13 6.48
N THR A 140 2.88 6.84 6.43
CA THR A 140 3.63 6.71 5.17
C THR A 140 3.22 5.50 4.32
N GLY A 141 2.53 4.52 4.88
CA GLY A 141 2.06 3.34 4.16
C GLY A 141 1.71 2.20 5.09
N ALA A 142 1.16 1.09 4.54
CA ALA A 142 0.71 -0.09 5.29
C ALA A 142 1.81 -0.66 6.20
N THR A 143 3.09 -0.56 5.84
CA THR A 143 4.17 -0.99 6.73
C THR A 143 4.15 -0.21 8.04
N MET A 144 4.01 1.10 7.99
CA MET A 144 3.91 1.94 9.18
C MET A 144 2.56 1.76 9.88
N ALA A 145 1.48 1.55 9.13
CA ALA A 145 0.18 1.22 9.71
C ALA A 145 0.22 -0.12 10.47
N ASN A 146 0.93 -1.13 9.97
CA ASN A 146 1.21 -2.37 10.70
C ASN A 146 2.01 -2.11 12.00
N VAL A 147 3.03 -1.23 11.96
CA VAL A 147 3.78 -0.83 13.16
C VAL A 147 2.85 -0.22 14.20
N VAL A 148 2.00 0.72 13.79
CA VAL A 148 1.02 1.37 14.68
C VAL A 148 0.04 0.35 15.25
N GLY A 149 -0.56 -0.51 14.40
CA GLY A 149 -1.53 -1.52 14.82
C GLY A 149 -0.93 -2.55 15.79
N PHE A 150 0.29 -3.03 15.52
CA PHE A 150 0.97 -4.01 16.40
C PHE A 150 1.45 -3.35 17.71
N ALA A 151 1.92 -2.11 17.68
CA ALA A 151 2.32 -1.38 18.88
C ALA A 151 1.11 -1.17 19.81
N THR A 152 -0.03 -0.76 19.23
CA THR A 152 -1.29 -0.61 19.95
C THR A 152 -1.78 -1.95 20.52
N GLY A 153 -1.76 -3.02 19.71
CA GLY A 153 -2.14 -4.36 20.15
C GLY A 153 -1.24 -4.90 21.26
N ARG A 154 0.07 -4.66 21.18
CA ARG A 154 1.02 -5.01 22.23
C ARG A 154 0.73 -4.28 23.53
N GLN A 155 0.42 -2.99 23.49
CA GLN A 155 0.03 -2.20 24.66
C GLN A 155 -1.25 -2.73 25.28
N TRP A 156 -2.29 -2.95 24.45
CA TRP A 156 -3.57 -3.50 24.91
C TRP A 156 -3.40 -4.85 25.58
N LEU A 157 -2.63 -5.76 24.98
CA LEU A 157 -2.35 -7.09 25.56
C LEU A 157 -1.55 -7.01 26.87
N GLY A 158 -0.70 -5.99 27.01
CA GLY A 158 0.01 -5.66 28.24
C GLY A 158 -0.95 -5.22 29.34
N GLU A 159 -1.83 -4.27 29.04
CA GLU A 159 -2.82 -3.75 29.98
C GLU A 159 -3.77 -4.83 30.51
N GLN A 160 -4.17 -5.81 29.68
CA GLN A 160 -4.94 -6.97 30.13
C GLN A 160 -4.17 -7.85 31.15
N ARG A 161 -2.86 -7.63 31.27
CA ARG A 161 -1.95 -8.33 32.20
C ARG A 161 -1.34 -7.43 33.25
N GLY A 162 -1.87 -6.21 33.42
CA GLY A 162 -1.38 -5.21 34.37
C GLY A 162 -0.02 -4.62 34.05
N VAL A 163 0.41 -4.66 32.75
CA VAL A 163 1.69 -4.14 32.29
C VAL A 163 1.47 -2.96 31.36
N ASP A 164 2.01 -1.80 31.69
CA ASP A 164 2.14 -0.67 30.78
C ASP A 164 3.44 -0.86 29.95
N VAL A 165 3.27 -1.36 28.72
CA VAL A 165 4.41 -1.69 27.84
C VAL A 165 5.11 -0.42 27.34
N ALA A 166 4.40 0.68 27.19
CA ALA A 166 4.98 1.94 26.75
C ALA A 166 5.94 2.52 27.79
N GLU A 167 5.65 2.31 29.09
CA GLU A 167 6.51 2.77 30.20
C GLU A 167 7.61 1.77 30.55
N HIS A 168 7.28 0.47 30.57
CA HIS A 168 8.19 -0.56 31.10
C HIS A 168 8.92 -1.37 30.06
N GLY A 169 8.62 -1.12 28.78
CA GLY A 169 9.24 -1.78 27.64
C GLY A 169 8.65 -3.18 27.35
N ALA A 170 8.96 -3.70 26.17
CA ALA A 170 8.42 -4.96 25.67
C ALA A 170 8.86 -6.18 26.50
N THR A 171 9.95 -6.10 27.23
CA THR A 171 10.47 -7.19 28.08
C THR A 171 9.67 -7.41 29.36
N ALA A 172 8.84 -6.45 29.76
CA ALA A 172 7.92 -6.59 30.90
C ALA A 172 6.71 -7.48 30.57
N LEU A 173 6.45 -7.72 29.26
CA LEU A 173 5.37 -8.58 28.79
C LEU A 173 5.92 -9.98 28.49
N PRO A 174 5.18 -11.07 28.79
CA PRO A 174 5.53 -12.39 28.26
C PRO A 174 5.68 -12.36 26.74
N ARG A 175 6.51 -13.25 26.20
CA ARG A 175 6.81 -13.26 24.77
C ARG A 175 5.55 -13.22 23.92
N LEU A 176 5.39 -12.12 23.20
CA LEU A 176 4.28 -11.91 22.29
C LEU A 176 4.44 -12.83 21.07
N ARG A 177 3.33 -13.40 20.59
CA ARG A 177 3.27 -14.13 19.33
C ARG A 177 2.28 -13.50 18.37
N LEU A 178 2.56 -13.63 17.08
CA LEU A 178 1.69 -13.19 16.00
C LEU A 178 1.30 -14.41 15.17
N LEU A 179 0.02 -14.60 14.91
CA LEU A 179 -0.50 -15.72 14.13
C LEU A 179 -1.06 -15.23 12.80
N SER A 180 -0.64 -15.83 11.70
CA SER A 180 -1.15 -15.52 10.34
C SER A 180 -0.97 -16.72 9.42
N GLY A 181 -1.85 -16.88 8.42
CA GLY A 181 -1.69 -17.88 7.36
C GLY A 181 -0.55 -17.46 6.42
N THR A 182 -0.70 -16.31 5.79
CA THR A 182 0.25 -15.77 4.79
C THR A 182 0.62 -14.32 5.14
N PRO A 183 1.49 -14.10 6.14
CA PRO A 183 1.87 -12.74 6.54
C PRO A 183 2.67 -12.06 5.43
N HIS A 184 2.28 -10.84 5.07
CA HIS A 184 3.05 -10.02 4.15
C HIS A 184 4.40 -9.60 4.78
N SER A 185 5.40 -9.32 3.93
CA SER A 185 6.75 -8.91 4.38
C SER A 185 6.73 -7.63 5.25
N SER A 186 5.74 -6.75 5.09
CA SER A 186 5.55 -5.57 5.94
C SER A 186 5.25 -5.94 7.40
N ALA A 187 4.47 -7.00 7.66
CA ALA A 187 4.22 -7.49 9.01
C ALA A 187 5.50 -8.02 9.67
N LEU A 188 6.32 -8.76 8.93
CA LEU A 188 7.64 -9.21 9.39
C LEU A 188 8.56 -8.03 9.74
N LYS A 189 8.54 -6.98 8.90
CA LYS A 189 9.30 -5.76 9.12
C LYS A 189 8.79 -4.99 10.34
N ALA A 190 7.48 -4.84 10.49
CA ALA A 190 6.86 -4.20 11.66
C ALA A 190 7.20 -4.92 12.97
N ALA A 191 7.10 -6.25 13.00
CA ALA A 191 7.48 -7.04 14.16
C ALA A 191 8.97 -6.85 14.53
N ALA A 192 9.85 -6.77 13.55
CA ALA A 192 11.28 -6.50 13.77
C ALA A 192 11.52 -5.09 14.34
N MET A 193 10.88 -4.07 13.75
CA MET A 193 11.01 -2.67 14.19
C MET A 193 10.53 -2.46 15.63
N LEU A 194 9.49 -3.18 16.05
CA LEU A 194 8.92 -3.11 17.38
C LEU A 194 9.69 -3.94 18.44
N GLY A 195 10.79 -4.61 18.07
CA GLY A 195 11.52 -5.49 18.99
C GLY A 195 10.76 -6.77 19.37
N ILE A 196 9.64 -7.07 18.71
CA ILE A 196 8.92 -8.34 18.85
C ILE A 196 9.71 -9.47 18.22
N GLY A 197 10.35 -9.17 17.08
CA GLY A 197 11.16 -10.09 16.30
C GLY A 197 10.35 -10.86 15.24
N ARG A 198 10.98 -11.10 14.07
CA ARG A 198 10.34 -11.83 12.97
C ARG A 198 9.94 -13.25 13.34
N ALA A 199 10.72 -13.91 14.21
CA ALA A 199 10.46 -15.26 14.71
C ALA A 199 9.23 -15.38 15.61
N ALA A 200 8.64 -14.27 16.06
CA ALA A 200 7.38 -14.25 16.80
C ALA A 200 6.17 -14.44 15.87
N ILE A 201 6.34 -14.24 14.55
CA ILE A 201 5.29 -14.52 13.58
C ILE A 201 5.29 -16.02 13.27
N GLN A 202 4.23 -16.70 13.71
CA GLN A 202 4.00 -18.12 13.50
C GLN A 202 3.01 -18.28 12.35
N ARG A 203 3.41 -19.03 11.32
CA ARG A 203 2.52 -19.38 10.24
C ARG A 203 1.56 -20.47 10.67
N VAL A 204 0.28 -20.20 10.51
CA VAL A 204 -0.80 -21.18 10.68
C VAL A 204 -1.08 -21.80 9.32
N ALA A 205 -1.51 -23.04 9.26
CA ALA A 205 -1.87 -23.73 8.03
C ALA A 205 -2.93 -22.93 7.24
N THR A 206 -2.86 -23.01 5.92
CA THR A 206 -3.83 -22.43 5.00
C THR A 206 -4.74 -23.49 4.41
N ILE A 207 -5.84 -23.09 3.77
CA ILE A 207 -6.83 -24.00 3.19
C ILE A 207 -6.28 -24.53 1.84
N GLY A 208 -5.85 -25.78 1.80
CA GLY A 208 -5.31 -26.39 0.58
C GLY A 208 -4.16 -25.55 -0.02
N ASP A 209 -4.24 -25.28 -1.32
CA ASP A 209 -3.28 -24.44 -2.02
C ASP A 209 -3.62 -22.93 -1.97
N SER A 210 -4.63 -22.53 -1.18
CA SER A 210 -5.01 -21.13 -0.99
C SER A 210 -4.03 -20.44 -0.03
N GLU A 211 -3.95 -19.11 -0.13
CA GLU A 211 -3.25 -18.27 0.84
C GLU A 211 -4.11 -17.93 2.08
N ALA A 212 -5.42 -18.26 2.08
CA ALA A 212 -6.34 -18.02 3.20
C ALA A 212 -6.08 -18.98 4.35
N ILE A 213 -6.13 -18.43 5.57
CA ILE A 213 -5.88 -19.19 6.81
C ILE A 213 -6.96 -20.28 7.06
N ASP A 214 -6.53 -21.44 7.55
CA ASP A 214 -7.45 -22.45 8.07
C ASP A 214 -7.90 -22.08 9.49
N ILE A 215 -9.19 -21.80 9.64
CA ILE A 215 -9.81 -21.41 10.93
C ILE A 215 -9.70 -22.50 11.99
N ALA A 216 -9.75 -23.79 11.61
CA ALA A 216 -9.59 -24.89 12.56
C ALA A 216 -8.15 -24.96 13.08
N ALA A 217 -7.17 -24.77 12.19
CA ALA A 217 -5.76 -24.69 12.56
C ALA A 217 -5.48 -23.48 13.45
N LEU A 218 -6.05 -22.29 13.13
CA LEU A 218 -5.95 -21.10 13.98
C LEU A 218 -6.53 -21.34 15.38
N SER A 219 -7.72 -21.96 15.45
CA SER A 219 -8.36 -22.31 16.73
C SER A 219 -7.48 -23.25 17.55
N THR A 220 -6.81 -24.20 16.92
CA THR A 220 -5.86 -25.11 17.58
C THR A 220 -4.64 -24.34 18.10
N ALA A 221 -4.00 -23.53 17.27
CA ALA A 221 -2.85 -22.73 17.67
C ALA A 221 -3.17 -21.79 18.85
N LEU A 222 -4.38 -21.25 18.91
CA LEU A 222 -4.81 -20.39 20.02
C LEU A 222 -4.98 -21.16 21.32
N ARG A 223 -5.41 -22.43 21.29
CA ARG A 223 -5.55 -23.28 22.49
C ARG A 223 -4.23 -23.78 23.06
N GLU A 224 -3.17 -23.85 22.22
CA GLU A 224 -1.88 -24.41 22.61
C GLU A 224 -1.06 -23.49 23.55
N SER A 225 -1.45 -22.23 23.70
CA SER A 225 -0.67 -21.27 24.50
C SER A 225 -1.50 -20.06 24.93
N ASP A 226 -1.34 -19.68 26.20
CA ASP A 226 -1.91 -18.46 26.82
C ASP A 226 -1.04 -17.22 26.60
N ALA A 227 -0.02 -17.30 25.72
CA ALA A 227 0.83 -16.15 25.41
C ALA A 227 0.01 -15.01 24.79
N PRO A 228 0.37 -13.74 25.09
CA PRO A 228 -0.28 -12.61 24.48
C PRO A 228 -0.17 -12.73 22.94
N THR A 229 -1.29 -12.63 22.25
CA THR A 229 -1.37 -12.99 20.82
C THR A 229 -1.99 -11.87 20.01
N ILE A 230 -1.33 -11.50 18.89
CA ILE A 230 -1.92 -10.74 17.80
C ILE A 230 -2.25 -11.72 16.67
N ILE A 231 -3.48 -11.69 16.19
CA ILE A 231 -3.91 -12.41 15.00
C ILE A 231 -3.87 -11.43 13.83
N ILE A 232 -3.20 -11.79 12.74
CA ILE A 232 -3.12 -10.98 11.52
C ILE A 232 -3.99 -11.65 10.45
N ALA A 233 -5.09 -11.01 10.12
CA ALA A 233 -5.97 -11.39 9.02
C ALA A 233 -5.60 -10.63 7.75
N ASN A 234 -5.61 -11.29 6.60
CA ASN A 234 -5.40 -10.66 5.30
C ASN A 234 -6.74 -10.34 4.63
N ALA A 235 -6.95 -9.08 4.28
CA ALA A 235 -8.02 -8.66 3.39
C ALA A 235 -7.43 -8.46 1.97
N GLY A 236 -7.21 -9.57 1.28
CA GLY A 236 -6.54 -9.64 -0.03
C GLY A 236 -5.03 -9.85 0.08
N THR A 237 -4.58 -11.10 -0.04
CA THR A 237 -3.15 -11.43 -0.11
C THR A 237 -2.51 -10.89 -1.39
N VAL A 238 -1.19 -10.67 -1.35
CA VAL A 238 -0.49 -9.99 -2.44
C VAL A 238 -0.36 -10.82 -3.72
N THR A 239 -0.46 -12.15 -3.64
CA THR A 239 -0.28 -13.05 -4.80
C THR A 239 -1.61 -13.43 -5.45
N THR A 240 -2.56 -13.93 -4.66
CA THR A 240 -3.82 -14.47 -5.19
C THR A 240 -5.04 -13.64 -4.82
N THR A 241 -4.86 -12.58 -4.03
CA THR A 241 -5.96 -11.80 -3.45
C THR A 241 -6.93 -12.65 -2.61
N ALA A 242 -6.41 -13.69 -1.95
CA ALA A 242 -7.20 -14.47 -1.01
C ALA A 242 -7.58 -13.62 0.22
N PHE A 243 -8.79 -13.86 0.74
CA PHE A 243 -9.29 -13.21 1.95
C PHE A 243 -9.40 -14.24 3.05
N ASP A 244 -8.96 -13.89 4.24
CA ASP A 244 -9.22 -14.67 5.45
C ASP A 244 -10.67 -14.47 5.92
N ASP A 245 -11.25 -15.45 6.62
CA ASP A 245 -12.56 -15.30 7.25
C ASP A 245 -12.43 -14.42 8.52
N ILE A 246 -12.49 -13.10 8.28
CA ILE A 246 -12.31 -12.09 9.33
C ILE A 246 -13.34 -12.24 10.44
N ASP A 247 -14.58 -12.64 10.15
CA ASP A 247 -15.66 -12.80 11.15
C ASP A 247 -15.39 -13.99 12.09
N ALA A 248 -14.95 -15.12 11.53
CA ALA A 248 -14.52 -16.27 12.32
C ALA A 248 -13.27 -15.95 13.15
N MET A 249 -12.28 -15.25 12.55
CA MET A 249 -11.07 -14.82 13.27
C MET A 249 -11.39 -13.84 14.39
N ALA A 250 -12.33 -12.91 14.21
CA ALA A 250 -12.79 -12.00 15.26
C ALA A 250 -13.48 -12.75 16.42
N THR A 251 -14.22 -13.80 16.09
CA THR A 251 -14.85 -14.66 17.10
C THR A 251 -13.80 -15.40 17.94
N LEU A 252 -12.77 -15.94 17.29
CA LEU A 252 -11.65 -16.57 17.97
C LEU A 252 -10.82 -15.57 18.79
N ALA A 253 -10.53 -14.39 18.24
CA ALA A 253 -9.81 -13.32 18.93
C ALA A 253 -10.52 -12.95 20.25
N GLN A 254 -11.82 -12.69 20.18
CA GLN A 254 -12.64 -12.36 21.35
C GLN A 254 -12.63 -13.49 22.40
N LYS A 255 -12.78 -14.75 21.95
CA LYS A 255 -12.82 -15.92 22.83
C LYS A 255 -11.51 -16.13 23.60
N HIS A 256 -10.37 -15.84 22.97
CA HIS A 256 -9.04 -16.10 23.52
C HIS A 256 -8.34 -14.84 24.05
N GLY A 257 -9.00 -13.67 24.10
CA GLY A 257 -8.40 -12.42 24.54
C GLY A 257 -7.20 -11.99 23.66
N ALA A 258 -7.27 -12.27 22.36
CA ALA A 258 -6.26 -11.91 21.38
C ALA A 258 -6.64 -10.61 20.67
N TRP A 259 -5.65 -9.88 20.15
CA TRP A 259 -5.84 -8.71 19.31
C TRP A 259 -6.01 -9.12 17.85
N LEU A 260 -7.05 -8.64 17.18
CA LEU A 260 -7.24 -8.85 15.74
C LEU A 260 -6.78 -7.63 14.95
N HIS A 261 -5.74 -7.82 14.18
CA HIS A 261 -5.25 -6.85 13.20
C HIS A 261 -5.61 -7.31 11.77
N VAL A 262 -6.18 -6.43 10.96
CA VAL A 262 -6.50 -6.71 9.54
C VAL A 262 -5.50 -5.99 8.66
N ASP A 263 -4.67 -6.73 7.93
CA ASP A 263 -3.86 -6.21 6.82
C ASP A 263 -4.74 -6.14 5.58
N GLY A 264 -5.21 -4.95 5.29
CA GLY A 264 -6.07 -4.64 4.16
C GLY A 264 -5.41 -3.66 3.18
N ALA A 265 -4.09 -3.74 3.00
CA ALA A 265 -3.28 -2.79 2.27
C ALA A 265 -3.91 -2.31 0.94
N PHE A 266 -4.66 -3.16 0.24
CA PHE A 266 -5.46 -2.75 -0.93
C PHE A 266 -6.84 -3.41 -0.98
N GLY A 267 -7.01 -4.62 -0.45
CA GLY A 267 -8.23 -5.40 -0.61
C GLY A 267 -9.46 -4.86 0.15
N LEU A 268 -9.30 -3.91 1.08
CA LEU A 268 -10.42 -3.24 1.77
C LEU A 268 -11.41 -2.62 0.77
N PHE A 269 -10.91 -2.07 -0.33
CA PHE A 269 -11.75 -1.40 -1.33
C PHE A 269 -12.62 -2.38 -2.14
N ALA A 270 -12.38 -3.70 -2.05
CA ALA A 270 -13.29 -4.71 -2.59
C ALA A 270 -14.70 -4.63 -1.98
N LEU A 271 -14.86 -4.00 -0.82
CA LEU A 271 -16.16 -3.71 -0.19
C LEU A 271 -17.10 -2.89 -1.09
N LEU A 272 -16.53 -2.10 -2.00
CA LEU A 272 -17.32 -1.28 -2.95
C LEU A 272 -17.96 -2.11 -4.07
N LEU A 273 -17.54 -3.35 -4.24
CA LEU A 273 -18.12 -4.29 -5.20
C LEU A 273 -19.14 -5.19 -4.50
N PRO A 274 -20.44 -5.15 -4.87
CA PRO A 274 -21.48 -5.96 -4.22
C PRO A 274 -21.14 -7.46 -4.21
N THR A 275 -20.48 -7.95 -5.26
CA THR A 275 -20.06 -9.35 -5.40
C THR A 275 -18.92 -9.76 -4.46
N HIS A 276 -18.20 -8.79 -3.88
CA HIS A 276 -17.03 -9.03 -3.03
C HIS A 276 -17.23 -8.56 -1.59
N ALA A 277 -18.24 -7.75 -1.32
CA ALA A 277 -18.49 -7.14 -0.01
C ALA A 277 -18.58 -8.17 1.13
N SER A 278 -19.15 -9.35 0.85
CA SER A 278 -19.26 -10.45 1.83
C SER A 278 -17.90 -10.98 2.33
N ARG A 279 -16.82 -10.81 1.54
CA ARG A 279 -15.46 -11.24 1.92
C ARG A 279 -14.87 -10.42 3.07
N LEU A 280 -15.43 -9.23 3.31
CA LEU A 280 -15.02 -8.32 4.39
C LEU A 280 -15.99 -8.36 5.58
N LYS A 281 -16.87 -9.38 5.65
CA LYS A 281 -17.72 -9.59 6.82
C LYS A 281 -16.84 -9.70 8.08
N GLY A 282 -17.24 -9.01 9.13
CA GLY A 282 -16.48 -8.97 10.39
C GLY A 282 -15.41 -7.88 10.46
N LEU A 283 -15.13 -7.12 9.38
CA LEU A 283 -14.12 -6.04 9.38
C LEU A 283 -14.35 -5.04 10.53
N CYS A 284 -15.60 -4.68 10.83
CA CYS A 284 -15.95 -3.77 11.92
C CYS A 284 -15.63 -4.31 13.33
N ARG A 285 -15.31 -5.61 13.44
CA ARG A 285 -14.89 -6.26 14.70
C ARG A 285 -13.38 -6.24 14.90
N ALA A 286 -12.59 -5.85 13.90
CA ALA A 286 -11.15 -5.75 14.00
C ALA A 286 -10.74 -4.73 15.08
N ASP A 287 -9.66 -5.01 15.81
CA ASP A 287 -9.09 -4.08 16.79
C ASP A 287 -8.26 -3.00 16.10
N SER A 288 -7.56 -3.37 15.04
CA SER A 288 -6.86 -2.44 14.16
C SER A 288 -6.89 -2.90 12.70
N ILE A 289 -6.84 -1.95 11.78
CA ILE A 289 -6.88 -2.16 10.34
C ILE A 289 -5.77 -1.30 9.71
N CYS A 290 -4.99 -1.87 8.80
CA CYS A 290 -4.09 -1.09 7.97
C CYS A 290 -4.54 -1.06 6.51
N GLY A 291 -4.28 0.06 5.83
CA GLY A 291 -4.55 0.22 4.41
C GLY A 291 -3.61 1.21 3.74
N ASP A 292 -3.54 1.16 2.42
CA ASP A 292 -2.78 2.10 1.59
C ASP A 292 -3.69 2.89 0.67
N ALA A 293 -3.74 4.20 0.88
CA ALA A 293 -4.44 5.10 -0.04
C ALA A 293 -3.65 5.27 -1.35
N HIS A 294 -2.32 5.20 -1.31
CA HIS A 294 -1.46 5.26 -2.49
C HIS A 294 -1.48 3.99 -3.37
N LYS A 295 -2.23 2.96 -2.97
CA LYS A 295 -2.51 1.79 -3.81
C LYS A 295 -3.82 1.99 -4.57
N TRP A 296 -4.88 1.35 -4.16
CA TRP A 296 -6.12 1.29 -4.94
C TRP A 296 -7.06 2.50 -4.79
N LEU A 297 -6.81 3.40 -3.81
CA LEU A 297 -7.49 4.70 -3.77
C LEU A 297 -6.86 5.73 -4.71
N ASN A 298 -5.73 5.41 -5.31
CA ASN A 298 -5.05 6.21 -6.34
C ASN A 298 -4.71 7.64 -5.89
N VAL A 299 -4.14 7.78 -4.70
CA VAL A 299 -3.50 9.02 -4.26
C VAL A 299 -1.98 8.93 -4.43
N PRO A 300 -1.26 10.06 -4.56
CA PRO A 300 0.21 10.04 -4.68
C PRO A 300 0.90 9.39 -3.48
N TYR A 301 2.07 8.80 -3.71
CA TYR A 301 3.01 8.41 -2.65
C TYR A 301 3.50 9.65 -1.89
N ASP A 302 3.64 9.57 -0.52
CA ASP A 302 3.31 8.41 0.28
C ASP A 302 2.01 8.64 1.07
N CYS A 303 1.14 7.66 1.15
CA CYS A 303 -0.10 7.76 1.92
C CYS A 303 -0.67 6.37 2.25
N GLY A 304 -0.56 5.97 3.51
CA GLY A 304 -1.29 4.85 4.11
C GLY A 304 -2.14 5.34 5.26
N PHE A 305 -2.94 4.45 5.84
CA PHE A 305 -3.76 4.76 7.00
C PHE A 305 -3.81 3.59 7.99
N ALA A 306 -3.84 3.93 9.26
CA ALA A 306 -4.07 3.01 10.37
C ALA A 306 -5.41 3.38 11.03
N LEU A 307 -6.30 2.41 11.19
CA LEU A 307 -7.59 2.58 11.85
C LEU A 307 -7.65 1.70 13.08
N THR A 308 -8.32 2.16 14.13
CA THR A 308 -8.52 1.38 15.37
C THR A 308 -9.80 1.77 16.08
N ARG A 309 -10.36 0.84 16.82
CA ARG A 309 -11.42 1.11 17.79
C ARG A 309 -10.91 1.40 19.21
N HIS A 310 -9.57 1.42 19.39
CA HIS A 310 -8.90 1.60 20.66
C HIS A 310 -8.01 2.86 20.65
N ALA A 311 -8.61 4.01 20.31
CA ALA A 311 -7.89 5.28 20.18
C ALA A 311 -7.08 5.67 21.42
N GLU A 312 -7.64 5.46 22.62
CA GLU A 312 -6.97 5.76 23.89
C GLU A 312 -5.73 4.89 24.14
N VAL A 313 -5.80 3.60 23.75
CA VAL A 313 -4.64 2.69 23.85
C VAL A 313 -3.54 3.12 22.90
N GLN A 314 -3.93 3.49 21.66
CA GLN A 314 -2.98 4.00 20.66
C GLN A 314 -2.31 5.29 21.16
N ALA A 315 -3.08 6.23 21.70
CA ALA A 315 -2.54 7.47 22.24
C ALA A 315 -1.55 7.21 23.39
N ARG A 316 -1.79 6.22 24.27
CA ARG A 316 -0.82 5.86 25.33
C ARG A 316 0.52 5.40 24.76
N VAL A 317 0.51 4.67 23.65
CA VAL A 317 1.76 4.20 22.99
C VAL A 317 2.58 5.34 22.42
N PHE A 318 1.93 6.31 21.78
CA PHE A 318 2.61 7.31 20.96
C PHE A 318 2.66 8.69 21.58
N ARG A 319 2.07 8.92 22.78
CA ARG A 319 2.09 10.22 23.43
C ARG A 319 3.52 10.68 23.70
N ASN A 320 3.75 11.96 23.50
CA ASN A 320 4.95 12.61 24.00
C ASN A 320 4.86 12.71 25.54
N SER A 321 5.95 12.42 26.24
CA SER A 321 6.05 12.45 27.71
C SER A 321 6.04 13.87 28.30
N ALA A 322 6.08 14.89 27.49
CA ALA A 322 5.99 16.27 27.95
C ALA A 322 4.57 16.59 28.46
N ASN A 323 4.48 17.42 29.50
CA ASN A 323 3.32 17.77 30.33
C ASN A 323 2.08 18.34 29.59
N TYR A 324 1.69 17.75 28.46
CA TYR A 324 0.47 18.14 27.77
C TYR A 324 -0.70 17.37 28.37
N PHE A 325 -1.47 18.06 29.23
CA PHE A 325 -2.72 17.54 29.75
C PHE A 325 -3.79 17.60 28.65
N PHE A 326 -4.44 16.48 28.39
CA PHE A 326 -5.63 16.46 27.58
C PHE A 326 -6.78 17.07 28.40
N GLU A 327 -7.45 18.07 27.86
CA GLU A 327 -8.75 18.45 28.36
C GLU A 327 -9.74 17.30 28.07
N SER A 328 -10.45 16.83 29.07
CA SER A 328 -11.42 15.74 28.93
C SER A 328 -12.48 16.12 27.89
N GLY A 329 -12.63 15.34 26.84
CA GLY A 329 -13.65 15.52 25.79
C GLY A 329 -13.15 15.98 24.44
N THR A 330 -11.85 16.29 24.27
CA THR A 330 -11.26 16.56 22.97
C THR A 330 -10.39 15.38 22.51
N LEU A 331 -10.43 15.05 21.21
CA LEU A 331 -9.48 14.10 20.66
C LEU A 331 -8.06 14.66 20.85
N PRO A 332 -7.11 13.82 21.30
CA PRO A 332 -5.72 14.27 21.41
C PRO A 332 -5.17 14.73 20.06
N ASP A 333 -4.16 15.59 20.11
CA ASP A 333 -3.47 16.06 18.91
C ASP A 333 -2.91 14.90 18.07
N PRO A 334 -2.91 15.02 16.75
CA PRO A 334 -2.47 13.97 15.83
C PRO A 334 -1.11 13.35 16.12
N PHE A 335 -0.14 14.11 16.63
CA PHE A 335 1.19 13.58 16.93
C PHE A 335 1.20 12.55 18.10
N HIS A 336 0.09 12.40 18.83
CA HIS A 336 -0.06 11.38 19.87
C HIS A 336 -0.55 10.03 19.34
N PHE A 337 -0.78 9.89 18.04
CA PHE A 337 -1.38 8.67 17.48
C PHE A 337 -0.48 7.94 16.48
N GLY A 338 0.71 8.45 16.24
CA GLY A 338 1.66 7.86 15.33
C GLY A 338 3.10 8.15 15.75
N PRO A 339 4.07 7.55 15.07
CA PRO A 339 5.48 7.69 15.42
C PRO A 339 6.08 9.05 15.00
N GLU A 340 5.36 9.84 14.21
CA GLU A 340 5.88 11.12 13.67
C GLU A 340 5.35 12.30 14.47
N ASN A 341 6.22 13.20 14.92
CA ASN A 341 5.82 14.47 15.50
C ASN A 341 5.48 15.49 14.42
N SER A 342 6.41 15.70 13.48
CA SER A 342 6.16 16.56 12.32
C SER A 342 5.82 15.71 11.12
N ARG A 343 4.75 16.06 10.41
CA ARG A 343 4.27 15.23 9.32
C ARG A 343 3.56 16.02 8.21
N ARG A 344 3.70 15.53 7.00
CA ARG A 344 2.99 16.03 5.83
C ARG A 344 1.48 15.90 5.99
N LEU A 345 0.73 16.86 5.47
CA LEU A 345 -0.75 16.81 5.40
C LEU A 345 -1.22 15.79 4.34
N ARG A 346 -0.99 14.49 4.61
CA ARG A 346 -1.38 13.37 3.72
C ARG A 346 -2.89 13.25 3.53
N ALA A 347 -3.66 13.85 4.43
CA ALA A 347 -5.11 13.83 4.37
C ALA A 347 -5.67 14.61 3.18
N LEU A 348 -5.01 15.68 2.74
CA LEU A 348 -5.57 16.58 1.70
C LEU A 348 -5.81 15.88 0.35
N PRO A 349 -4.86 15.12 -0.24
CA PRO A 349 -5.12 14.36 -1.47
C PRO A 349 -6.19 13.29 -1.29
N VAL A 350 -6.29 12.65 -0.12
CA VAL A 350 -7.34 11.67 0.17
C VAL A 350 -8.72 12.34 0.26
N TRP A 351 -8.81 13.43 1.00
CA TRP A 351 -10.03 14.22 1.14
C TRP A 351 -10.54 14.71 -0.23
N ALA A 352 -9.64 15.26 -1.05
CA ALA A 352 -9.97 15.70 -2.40
C ALA A 352 -10.48 14.55 -3.30
N THR A 353 -9.85 13.38 -3.23
CA THR A 353 -10.25 12.17 -3.97
C THR A 353 -11.64 11.70 -3.55
N LEU A 354 -11.87 11.57 -2.25
CA LEU A 354 -13.14 11.09 -1.70
C LEU A 354 -14.31 12.03 -2.05
N LEU A 355 -14.11 13.34 -1.99
CA LEU A 355 -15.13 14.31 -2.37
C LEU A 355 -15.37 14.39 -3.87
N ALA A 356 -14.30 14.30 -4.67
CA ALA A 356 -14.42 14.43 -6.12
C ALA A 356 -15.14 13.25 -6.76
N TYR A 357 -14.88 12.03 -6.28
CA TYR A 357 -15.37 10.81 -6.93
C TYR A 357 -16.42 10.06 -6.13
N GLY A 358 -16.47 10.25 -4.82
CA GLY A 358 -17.42 9.57 -3.94
C GLY A 358 -17.33 8.05 -4.02
N ARG A 359 -18.27 7.37 -3.41
CA ARG A 359 -18.36 5.91 -3.39
C ARG A 359 -18.49 5.31 -4.81
N SER A 360 -19.32 5.94 -5.66
CA SER A 360 -19.58 5.45 -7.02
C SER A 360 -18.34 5.52 -7.90
N GLY A 361 -17.71 6.70 -8.03
CA GLY A 361 -16.55 6.86 -8.92
C GLY A 361 -15.34 6.04 -8.47
N ILE A 362 -15.14 5.87 -7.16
CA ILE A 362 -14.09 4.96 -6.66
C ILE A 362 -14.47 3.50 -6.98
N GLY A 363 -15.75 3.13 -6.80
CA GLY A 363 -16.26 1.82 -7.14
C GLY A 363 -16.08 1.47 -8.62
N ASP A 364 -16.29 2.43 -9.52
CA ASP A 364 -16.11 2.26 -10.97
C ASP A 364 -14.65 1.94 -11.31
N VAL A 365 -13.68 2.65 -10.71
CA VAL A 365 -12.24 2.34 -10.89
C VAL A 365 -11.92 0.92 -10.43
N ILE A 366 -12.46 0.51 -9.28
CA ILE A 366 -12.22 -0.83 -8.72
C ILE A 366 -12.85 -1.90 -9.60
N ALA A 367 -14.05 -1.66 -10.13
CA ALA A 367 -14.72 -2.57 -11.05
C ALA A 367 -13.92 -2.77 -12.35
N GLU A 368 -13.42 -1.68 -12.94
CA GLU A 368 -12.60 -1.73 -14.16
C GLU A 368 -11.28 -2.48 -13.92
N CYS A 369 -10.60 -2.24 -12.81
CA CYS A 369 -9.40 -3.00 -12.45
C CYS A 369 -9.68 -4.51 -12.34
N CYS A 370 -10.81 -4.90 -11.75
CA CYS A 370 -11.22 -6.30 -11.65
C CYS A 370 -11.59 -6.89 -13.03
N ALA A 371 -12.24 -6.11 -13.90
CA ALA A 371 -12.55 -6.51 -15.26
C ALA A 371 -11.29 -6.74 -16.10
N CYS A 372 -10.28 -5.86 -15.96
CA CYS A 372 -8.96 -6.04 -16.59
C CYS A 372 -8.30 -7.34 -16.13
N ALA A 373 -8.30 -7.61 -14.82
CA ALA A 373 -7.73 -8.83 -14.26
C ALA A 373 -8.47 -10.09 -14.77
N ALA A 374 -9.80 -10.08 -14.76
CA ALA A 374 -10.61 -11.19 -15.26
C ALA A 374 -10.35 -11.46 -16.74
N SER A 375 -10.28 -10.41 -17.57
CA SER A 375 -10.01 -10.50 -19.00
C SER A 375 -8.61 -11.04 -19.29
N LEU A 376 -7.59 -10.57 -18.57
CA LEU A 376 -6.23 -11.11 -18.68
C LEU A 376 -6.20 -12.58 -18.24
N GLY A 377 -6.87 -12.94 -17.15
CA GLY A 377 -6.95 -14.31 -16.65
C GLY A 377 -7.59 -15.25 -17.66
N ALA A 378 -8.68 -14.84 -18.32
CA ALA A 378 -9.33 -15.62 -19.38
C ALA A 378 -8.39 -15.82 -20.58
N TRP A 379 -7.66 -14.79 -20.99
CA TRP A 379 -6.68 -14.89 -22.07
C TRP A 379 -5.53 -15.82 -21.71
N ILE A 380 -4.97 -15.74 -20.49
CA ILE A 380 -3.91 -16.65 -20.00
C ILE A 380 -4.41 -18.11 -20.00
N THR A 381 -5.65 -18.34 -19.56
CA THR A 381 -6.23 -19.71 -19.53
C THR A 381 -6.34 -20.32 -20.94
N ALA A 382 -6.57 -19.51 -21.96
CA ALA A 382 -6.64 -19.95 -23.35
C ALA A 382 -5.26 -20.04 -24.03
N HIS A 383 -4.20 -19.51 -23.40
CA HIS A 383 -2.87 -19.44 -24.00
C HIS A 383 -2.11 -20.77 -23.84
N PRO A 384 -1.52 -21.35 -24.90
CA PRO A 384 -0.88 -22.68 -24.84
C PRO A 384 0.38 -22.74 -23.97
N ASP A 385 1.03 -21.61 -23.70
CA ASP A 385 2.32 -21.53 -23.01
C ASP A 385 2.22 -20.94 -21.61
N LEU A 386 1.05 -20.55 -21.17
CA LEU A 386 0.82 -19.88 -19.89
C LEU A 386 -0.17 -20.67 -19.03
N GLU A 387 -0.05 -20.55 -17.75
CA GLU A 387 -0.89 -21.23 -16.78
C GLU A 387 -1.17 -20.30 -15.59
N LEU A 388 -2.42 -20.20 -15.14
CA LEU A 388 -2.76 -19.50 -13.91
C LEU A 388 -2.22 -20.27 -12.71
N LEU A 389 -1.58 -19.56 -11.75
CA LEU A 389 -1.23 -20.13 -10.45
C LEU A 389 -2.44 -20.28 -9.52
N ALA A 390 -3.44 -19.41 -9.68
CA ALA A 390 -4.70 -19.46 -8.96
C ALA A 390 -5.81 -18.82 -9.81
N PRO A 391 -7.08 -19.15 -9.55
CA PRO A 391 -8.21 -18.45 -10.17
C PRO A 391 -8.15 -16.94 -9.85
N VAL A 392 -8.45 -16.10 -10.86
CA VAL A 392 -8.52 -14.65 -10.67
C VAL A 392 -9.73 -14.33 -9.80
N SER A 393 -9.49 -13.76 -8.63
CA SER A 393 -10.55 -13.51 -7.66
C SER A 393 -10.82 -12.02 -7.38
N LEU A 394 -9.91 -11.14 -7.79
CA LEU A 394 -10.02 -9.69 -7.62
C LEU A 394 -9.21 -8.99 -8.73
N ASN A 395 -8.25 -8.16 -8.38
CA ASN A 395 -7.48 -7.31 -9.29
C ASN A 395 -6.04 -7.79 -9.57
N VAL A 396 -5.67 -8.98 -9.11
CA VAL A 396 -4.34 -9.55 -9.37
C VAL A 396 -4.47 -10.84 -10.15
N VAL A 397 -3.64 -10.98 -11.18
CA VAL A 397 -3.49 -12.22 -11.96
C VAL A 397 -2.13 -12.80 -11.64
N ALA A 398 -2.13 -13.97 -11.01
CA ALA A 398 -0.93 -14.75 -10.75
C ALA A 398 -0.84 -15.88 -11.78
N PHE A 399 0.24 -15.91 -12.55
CA PHE A 399 0.42 -16.88 -13.64
C PHE A 399 1.88 -17.29 -13.78
N ARG A 400 2.14 -18.34 -14.54
CA ARG A 400 3.47 -18.84 -14.84
C ARG A 400 3.58 -19.30 -16.30
N LEU A 401 4.79 -19.55 -16.74
CA LEU A 401 5.04 -20.26 -17.98
C LEU A 401 4.63 -21.74 -17.80
N GLY A 402 3.98 -22.30 -18.80
CA GLY A 402 3.51 -23.68 -18.78
C GLY A 402 4.66 -24.70 -18.71
N ASP A 403 4.37 -25.90 -18.22
CA ASP A 403 5.38 -26.93 -18.00
C ASP A 403 6.17 -27.30 -19.28
N ALA A 404 5.54 -27.23 -20.44
CA ALA A 404 6.21 -27.48 -21.72
C ALA A 404 7.28 -26.44 -22.07
N VAL A 405 7.10 -25.19 -21.62
CA VAL A 405 8.08 -24.10 -21.83
C VAL A 405 9.21 -24.18 -20.81
N VAL A 406 8.93 -24.64 -19.58
CA VAL A 406 9.90 -24.72 -18.48
C VAL A 406 10.70 -26.02 -18.52
N ALA A 407 10.19 -27.06 -19.22
CA ALA A 407 10.76 -28.42 -19.20
C ALA A 407 12.29 -28.47 -19.33
N GLY A 408 12.94 -29.11 -18.36
CA GLY A 408 14.40 -29.26 -18.32
C GLY A 408 15.19 -28.01 -17.92
N ARG A 409 14.51 -26.93 -17.50
CA ARG A 409 15.12 -25.64 -17.06
C ARG A 409 14.78 -25.33 -15.60
N ASP A 410 15.60 -24.49 -14.98
CA ASP A 410 15.29 -23.94 -13.66
C ASP A 410 14.15 -22.91 -13.77
N GLU A 411 13.02 -23.17 -13.07
CA GLU A 411 11.82 -22.36 -13.08
C GLU A 411 12.08 -20.92 -12.63
N ILE A 412 12.98 -20.72 -11.65
CA ILE A 412 13.36 -19.39 -11.15
C ILE A 412 14.11 -18.61 -12.24
N ASP A 413 15.07 -19.25 -12.90
CA ASP A 413 15.85 -18.62 -13.98
C ASP A 413 14.94 -18.26 -15.17
N VAL A 414 14.10 -19.18 -15.59
CA VAL A 414 13.12 -18.97 -16.68
C VAL A 414 12.20 -17.79 -16.36
N THR A 415 11.63 -17.74 -15.15
CA THR A 415 10.75 -16.65 -14.70
C THR A 415 11.49 -15.31 -14.69
N ARG A 416 12.73 -15.26 -14.21
CA ARG A 416 13.56 -14.05 -14.20
C ARG A 416 13.86 -13.55 -15.61
N ARG A 417 14.21 -14.44 -16.53
CA ARG A 417 14.48 -14.10 -17.95
C ARG A 417 13.21 -13.63 -18.65
N PHE A 418 12.07 -14.26 -18.38
CA PHE A 418 10.78 -13.81 -18.87
C PHE A 418 10.47 -12.38 -18.42
N LEU A 419 10.57 -12.09 -17.11
CA LEU A 419 10.35 -10.74 -16.58
C LEU A 419 11.30 -9.71 -17.17
N THR A 420 12.56 -10.09 -17.40
CA THR A 420 13.56 -9.21 -18.05
C THR A 420 13.16 -8.90 -19.49
N ALA A 421 12.70 -9.89 -20.25
CA ALA A 421 12.26 -9.71 -21.62
C ALA A 421 10.98 -8.87 -21.71
N VAL A 422 10.01 -9.10 -20.81
CA VAL A 422 8.80 -8.27 -20.70
C VAL A 422 9.16 -6.81 -20.42
N ALA A 423 10.03 -6.56 -19.46
CA ALA A 423 10.46 -5.20 -19.14
C ALA A 423 11.23 -4.52 -20.29
N ALA A 424 12.05 -5.29 -21.02
CA ALA A 424 12.81 -4.81 -22.17
C ALA A 424 11.92 -4.42 -23.36
N SER A 425 10.70 -4.95 -23.48
CA SER A 425 9.73 -4.52 -24.50
C SER A 425 9.34 -3.06 -24.34
N GLY A 426 9.42 -2.52 -23.12
CA GLY A 426 8.93 -1.19 -22.77
C GLY A 426 7.40 -1.08 -22.64
N ASP A 427 6.66 -2.11 -23.04
CA ASP A 427 5.19 -2.08 -23.05
C ASP A 427 4.58 -2.31 -21.67
N LEU A 428 5.26 -3.08 -20.80
CA LEU A 428 4.69 -3.64 -19.59
C LEU A 428 5.74 -3.83 -18.49
N PHE A 429 5.33 -3.68 -17.25
CA PHE A 429 6.11 -4.08 -16.08
C PHE A 429 5.33 -5.03 -15.18
N LEU A 430 5.92 -6.16 -14.86
CA LEU A 430 5.39 -7.21 -13.98
C LEU A 430 6.34 -7.50 -12.83
N THR A 431 5.86 -8.17 -11.80
CA THR A 431 6.69 -8.59 -10.65
C THR A 431 6.66 -10.10 -10.44
N PRO A 432 7.71 -10.68 -9.85
CA PRO A 432 7.69 -12.09 -9.50
C PRO A 432 6.61 -12.38 -8.44
N GLY A 433 6.10 -13.61 -8.47
CA GLY A 433 5.18 -14.17 -7.50
C GLY A 433 5.48 -15.64 -7.28
N ALA A 434 4.94 -16.21 -6.22
CA ALA A 434 5.02 -17.65 -5.98
C ALA A 434 3.77 -18.12 -5.21
N LEU A 435 3.33 -19.34 -5.49
CA LEU A 435 2.23 -20.00 -4.79
C LEU A 435 2.52 -21.49 -4.67
N ALA A 436 2.34 -22.06 -3.49
CA ALA A 436 2.52 -23.50 -3.21
C ALA A 436 3.87 -24.06 -3.72
N GLY A 437 4.94 -23.27 -3.60
CA GLY A 437 6.28 -23.66 -4.03
C GLY A 437 6.56 -23.49 -5.53
N ARG A 438 5.57 -23.11 -6.35
CA ARG A 438 5.73 -22.84 -7.78
C ARG A 438 6.05 -21.36 -8.01
N CYS A 439 7.04 -21.08 -8.83
CA CYS A 439 7.42 -19.72 -9.22
C CYS A 439 6.50 -19.20 -10.35
N GLY A 440 6.31 -17.89 -10.38
CA GLY A 440 5.52 -17.26 -11.42
C GLY A 440 5.60 -15.74 -11.35
N VAL A 441 4.61 -15.11 -11.92
CA VAL A 441 4.54 -13.68 -12.20
C VAL A 441 3.20 -13.15 -11.69
N ARG A 442 3.19 -11.90 -11.28
CA ARG A 442 1.97 -11.18 -10.89
C ARG A 442 1.78 -9.95 -11.77
N ALA A 443 0.55 -9.78 -12.22
CA ALA A 443 0.02 -8.56 -12.80
C ALA A 443 -1.04 -7.98 -11.87
N ALA A 444 -0.80 -6.81 -11.28
CA ALA A 444 -1.71 -6.16 -10.34
C ALA A 444 -2.37 -4.94 -11.00
N PHE A 445 -3.66 -5.01 -11.22
CA PHE A 445 -4.47 -3.93 -11.80
C PHE A 445 -4.99 -3.05 -10.66
N SER A 446 -4.45 -1.86 -10.51
CA SER A 446 -4.84 -0.94 -9.44
C SER A 446 -4.81 0.54 -9.86
N ASN A 447 -4.45 0.81 -11.11
CA ASN A 447 -4.35 2.17 -11.65
C ASN A 447 -5.68 2.57 -12.31
N TRP A 448 -6.18 3.75 -11.96
CA TRP A 448 -7.41 4.31 -12.51
C TRP A 448 -7.38 4.55 -14.04
N ARG A 449 -6.18 4.60 -14.64
CA ARG A 449 -5.98 4.78 -16.09
C ARG A 449 -6.11 3.49 -16.88
N THR A 450 -5.93 2.34 -16.22
CA THR A 450 -5.91 1.04 -16.92
C THR A 450 -7.33 0.65 -17.35
N ALA A 451 -7.50 0.40 -18.64
CA ALA A 451 -8.79 0.03 -19.23
C ALA A 451 -8.69 -1.24 -20.09
N VAL A 452 -9.77 -2.05 -20.07
CA VAL A 452 -9.84 -3.31 -20.84
C VAL A 452 -9.65 -3.04 -22.34
N GLY A 453 -10.30 -2.00 -22.88
CA GLY A 453 -10.28 -1.72 -24.34
C GLY A 453 -8.93 -1.27 -24.85
N ASP A 454 -8.25 -0.41 -24.10
CA ASP A 454 -7.06 0.30 -24.57
C ASP A 454 -5.75 -0.39 -24.18
N ASP A 455 -5.66 -0.90 -22.95
CA ASP A 455 -4.38 -1.39 -22.41
C ASP A 455 -4.21 -2.91 -22.52
N LEU A 456 -5.29 -3.69 -22.46
CA LEU A 456 -5.19 -5.15 -22.45
C LEU A 456 -4.48 -5.72 -23.69
N PRO A 457 -4.71 -5.24 -24.93
CA PRO A 457 -3.97 -5.71 -26.11
C PRO A 457 -2.46 -5.43 -26.01
N LEU A 458 -2.07 -4.31 -25.40
CA LEU A 458 -0.66 -3.94 -25.19
C LEU A 458 -0.02 -4.82 -24.13
N ILE A 459 -0.75 -5.10 -23.04
CA ILE A 459 -0.33 -5.99 -21.96
C ILE A 459 -0.11 -7.41 -22.50
N GLN A 460 -1.05 -7.93 -23.29
CA GLN A 460 -0.93 -9.23 -23.93
C GLN A 460 0.29 -9.29 -24.86
N ARG A 461 0.50 -8.27 -25.69
CA ARG A 461 1.68 -8.18 -26.57
C ARG A 461 3.00 -8.18 -25.76
N GLY A 462 3.07 -7.48 -24.64
CA GLY A 462 4.25 -7.48 -23.77
C GLY A 462 4.53 -8.86 -23.18
N ILE A 463 3.49 -9.60 -22.79
CA ILE A 463 3.60 -10.98 -22.31
C ILE A 463 4.05 -11.93 -23.44
N GLU A 464 3.48 -11.81 -24.64
CA GLU A 464 3.88 -12.58 -25.81
C GLU A 464 5.35 -12.37 -26.18
N SER A 465 5.83 -11.13 -26.10
CA SER A 465 7.25 -10.82 -26.31
C SER A 465 8.14 -11.56 -25.32
N GLY A 466 7.72 -11.64 -24.06
CA GLY A 466 8.40 -12.42 -23.03
C GLY A 466 8.41 -13.92 -23.32
N VAL A 467 7.28 -14.49 -23.73
CA VAL A 467 7.16 -15.92 -24.10
C VAL A 467 8.06 -16.25 -25.28
N ALA A 468 8.03 -15.43 -26.35
CA ALA A 468 8.85 -15.60 -27.53
C ALA A 468 10.35 -15.59 -27.20
N ALA A 469 10.80 -14.70 -26.31
CA ALA A 469 12.21 -14.63 -25.88
C ALA A 469 12.65 -15.90 -25.14
N ILE A 470 11.77 -16.56 -24.39
CA ILE A 470 12.08 -17.82 -23.69
C ILE A 470 12.08 -19.00 -24.63
N ARG A 471 11.20 -19.04 -25.64
CA ARG A 471 11.17 -20.10 -26.65
C ARG A 471 12.37 -20.08 -27.60
N GLY A 472 12.91 -18.89 -27.90
CA GLY A 472 14.06 -18.69 -28.78
C GLY A 472 15.42 -18.91 -28.11
N SER A 473 15.45 -19.23 -26.84
CA SER A 473 16.65 -19.43 -26.00
C SER A 473 16.75 -20.87 -25.50
#